data_f0c91dabbfb7a3ba0a787890c6adc81e
#
_entry.id   f0c91dabbfb7a3ba0a787890c6adc81e
#
_cell.length_a   1.000
_cell.length_b   1.000
_cell.length_c   1.000
_cell.angle_alpha   90.00
_cell.angle_beta   90.00
_cell.angle_gamma   90.00
#
_symmetry.space_group_name_H-M   'P 1'
#
loop_
_entity.id
_entity.type
_entity.pdbx_description
1 polymer ?
#
loop_
_entity_poly.entity_id
_entity_poly.type
_entity_poly.pdbx_seq_one_letter_code
_entity_poly.pdbx_strand_id
1 'polypeptide(L)' 'MVFETVRAMIAKQLKADESKITRETRLVEDLKADSANVMVMIRDLEDKFGIMVDDDQIMKMKTVGDVVDYIEKHQ' A
#
# COMPACT_ATOMS: atom_id res chain seq x y z
N MET A 1 10.72 -7.24 6.73
CA MET A 1 9.33 -7.26 7.24
C MET A 1 8.39 -6.63 6.23
N VAL A 2 7.17 -7.13 6.15
CA VAL A 2 6.21 -6.66 5.15
C VAL A 2 5.94 -5.16 5.28
N PHE A 3 5.71 -4.69 6.49
CA PHE A 3 5.43 -3.26 6.70
C PHE A 3 6.55 -2.37 6.17
N GLU A 4 7.79 -2.71 6.46
CA GLU A 4 8.92 -1.90 6.02
C GLU A 4 9.03 -1.84 4.50
N THR A 5 8.83 -2.98 3.84
CA THR A 5 8.86 -3.04 2.38
C THR A 5 7.71 -2.23 1.78
N VAL A 6 6.51 -2.39 2.32
CA VAL A 6 5.34 -1.65 1.85
C VAL A 6 5.56 -0.14 2.05
N ARG A 7 6.04 0.25 3.22
CA ARG A 7 6.29 1.66 3.52
C ARG A 7 7.28 2.26 2.52
N ALA A 8 8.37 1.57 2.26
CA ALA A 8 9.39 2.06 1.33
C ALA A 8 8.82 2.21 -0.08
N MET A 9 8.02 1.26 -0.55
CA MET A 9 7.42 1.32 -1.87
C MET A 9 6.40 2.46 -1.97
N ILE A 10 5.59 2.65 -0.95
CA ILE A 10 4.62 3.73 -0.92
C ILE A 10 5.32 5.08 -0.94
N ALA A 11 6.36 5.24 -0.13
CA ALA A 11 7.12 6.48 -0.07
C ALA A 11 7.71 6.82 -1.45
N LYS A 12 8.25 5.83 -2.13
CA LYS A 12 8.83 6.01 -3.45
C LYS A 12 7.78 6.37 -4.49
N GLN A 13 6.66 5.65 -4.51
CA GLN A 13 5.61 5.83 -5.50
C GLN A 13 4.91 7.18 -5.34
N LEU A 14 4.65 7.58 -4.11
CA LEU A 14 3.90 8.80 -3.84
C LEU A 14 4.78 9.97 -3.45
N LYS A 15 6.10 9.79 -3.47
CA LYS A 15 7.08 10.83 -3.10
C LYS A 15 6.80 11.37 -1.70
N ALA A 16 6.45 10.47 -0.80
CA ALA A 16 6.15 10.82 0.59
C ALA A 16 7.37 10.54 1.48
N ASP A 17 7.38 11.17 2.65
CA ASP A 17 8.44 10.96 3.64
C ASP A 17 8.21 9.62 4.35
N GLU A 18 9.10 8.67 4.12
CA GLU A 18 9.00 7.33 4.69
C GLU A 18 8.89 7.36 6.21
N SER A 19 9.59 8.27 6.86
CA SER A 19 9.58 8.35 8.32
C SER A 19 8.23 8.76 8.90
N LYS A 20 7.36 9.33 8.07
CA LYS A 20 6.03 9.77 8.50
C LYS A 20 4.94 8.76 8.19
N ILE A 21 5.29 7.66 7.51
CA ILE A 21 4.31 6.64 7.15
C ILE A 21 4.19 5.62 8.25
N THR A 22 2.98 5.44 8.76
CA THR A 22 2.68 4.44 9.80
C THR A 22 1.57 3.53 9.31
N ARG A 23 1.21 2.53 10.11
CA ARG A 23 0.11 1.64 9.76
C ARG A 23 -1.23 2.39 9.67
N GLU A 24 -1.38 3.45 10.44
CA GLU A 24 -2.60 4.26 10.47
C GLU A 24 -2.67 5.30 9.37
N THR A 25 -1.56 5.50 8.63
CA THR A 25 -1.53 6.48 7.53
C THR A 25 -2.54 6.11 6.46
N ARG A 26 -3.40 7.06 6.10
CA ARG A 26 -4.43 6.84 5.09
C ARG A 26 -3.90 7.20 3.71
N LEU A 27 -4.11 6.29 2.77
CA LEU A 27 -3.53 6.43 1.42
C LEU A 27 -4.05 7.66 0.69
N VAL A 28 -5.37 7.85 0.69
CA VAL A 28 -5.97 8.97 -0.04
C VAL A 28 -5.93 10.25 0.77
N GLU A 29 -6.33 10.19 2.05
CA GLU A 29 -6.47 11.39 2.85
C GLU A 29 -5.14 11.97 3.32
N ASP A 30 -4.23 11.11 3.77
CA ASP A 30 -2.96 11.56 4.33
C ASP A 30 -1.85 11.67 3.27
N LEU A 31 -1.80 10.73 2.34
CA LEU A 31 -0.77 10.70 1.30
C LEU A 31 -1.22 11.31 -0.02
N LYS A 32 -2.47 11.75 -0.10
CA LYS A 32 -3.02 12.42 -1.29
C LYS A 32 -2.98 11.54 -2.54
N ALA A 33 -2.99 10.23 -2.39
CA ALA A 33 -3.01 9.32 -3.52
C ALA A 33 -4.41 9.27 -4.13
N ASP A 34 -4.50 9.29 -5.46
CA ASP A 34 -5.78 9.03 -6.13
C ASP A 34 -5.89 7.54 -6.43
N SER A 35 -7.04 7.13 -6.99
CA SER A 35 -7.27 5.71 -7.27
C SER A 35 -6.27 5.14 -8.26
N ALA A 36 -5.82 5.92 -9.22
CA ALA A 36 -4.83 5.46 -10.20
C ALA A 36 -3.48 5.19 -9.52
N ASN A 37 -3.04 6.11 -8.64
CA ASN A 37 -1.81 5.92 -7.88
C ASN A 37 -1.89 4.69 -7.00
N VAL A 38 -3.02 4.49 -6.33
CA VAL A 38 -3.22 3.34 -5.45
C VAL A 38 -3.15 2.04 -6.25
N MET A 39 -3.78 2.00 -7.42
CA MET A 39 -3.76 0.79 -8.24
C MET A 39 -2.35 0.45 -8.72
N VAL A 40 -1.59 1.45 -9.17
CA VAL A 40 -0.20 1.22 -9.60
C VAL A 40 0.62 0.67 -8.44
N MET A 41 0.48 1.28 -7.27
CA MET A 41 1.19 0.87 -6.08
C MET A 41 0.86 -0.57 -5.69
N ILE A 42 -0.42 -0.92 -5.71
CA ILE A 42 -0.84 -2.28 -5.37
C ILE A 42 -0.31 -3.30 -6.37
N ARG A 43 -0.30 -2.97 -7.67
CA ARG A 43 0.25 -3.86 -8.68
C ARG A 43 1.75 -4.12 -8.45
N ASP A 44 2.49 -3.08 -8.07
CA ASP A 44 3.91 -3.26 -7.74
C ASP A 44 4.07 -4.19 -6.54
N LEU A 45 3.19 -4.07 -5.54
CA LEU A 45 3.21 -4.95 -4.38
C LEU A 45 2.84 -6.39 -4.76
N GLU A 46 1.89 -6.57 -5.68
CA GLU A 46 1.55 -7.90 -6.20
C GLU A 46 2.79 -8.58 -6.80
N ASP A 47 3.53 -7.84 -7.62
CA ASP A 47 4.75 -8.37 -8.23
C ASP A 47 5.82 -8.66 -7.19
N LYS A 48 5.97 -7.77 -6.22
CA LYS A 48 6.99 -7.89 -5.19
C LYS A 48 6.77 -9.11 -4.29
N PHE A 49 5.54 -9.35 -3.91
CA PHE A 49 5.20 -10.40 -2.95
C PHE A 49 4.61 -11.66 -3.59
N GLY A 50 4.39 -11.63 -4.90
CA GLY A 50 3.85 -12.79 -5.61
C GLY A 50 2.41 -13.11 -5.24
N ILE A 51 1.60 -12.09 -4.98
CA ILE A 51 0.20 -12.24 -4.61
C ILE A 51 -0.69 -11.53 -5.62
N MET A 52 -1.99 -11.81 -5.56
CA MET A 52 -2.98 -11.13 -6.40
C MET A 52 -4.01 -10.45 -5.51
N VAL A 53 -4.39 -9.23 -5.89
CA VAL A 53 -5.37 -8.43 -5.14
C VAL A 53 -6.49 -8.05 -6.10
N ASP A 54 -7.71 -8.46 -5.78
CA ASP A 54 -8.88 -8.10 -6.59
C ASP A 54 -9.19 -6.61 -6.46
N ASP A 55 -9.79 -6.04 -7.51
CA ASP A 55 -10.15 -4.62 -7.50
C ASP A 55 -11.02 -4.27 -6.30
N ASP A 56 -11.97 -5.15 -5.94
CA ASP A 56 -12.82 -4.93 -4.79
C ASP A 56 -12.02 -4.81 -3.50
N GLN A 57 -10.96 -5.61 -3.37
CA GLN A 57 -10.10 -5.57 -2.20
C GLN A 57 -9.27 -4.28 -2.18
N ILE A 58 -8.80 -3.84 -3.34
CA ILE A 58 -8.05 -2.59 -3.45
C ILE A 58 -8.91 -1.42 -2.96
N MET A 59 -10.17 -1.40 -3.34
CA MET A 59 -11.09 -0.34 -2.94
C MET A 59 -11.36 -0.31 -1.43
N LYS A 60 -11.14 -1.42 -0.74
CA LYS A 60 -11.31 -1.50 0.71
C LYS A 60 -10.06 -1.13 1.49
N MET A 61 -8.93 -1.02 0.83
CA MET A 61 -7.66 -0.70 1.49
C MET A 61 -7.55 0.81 1.65
N LYS A 62 -7.79 1.29 2.84
CA LYS A 62 -7.78 2.73 3.12
C LYS A 62 -6.50 3.19 3.79
N THR A 63 -5.88 2.32 4.58
CA THR A 63 -4.65 2.66 5.31
C THR A 63 -3.49 1.76 4.88
N VAL A 64 -2.28 2.20 5.23
CA VAL A 64 -1.09 1.38 5.01
C VAL A 64 -1.22 0.04 5.72
N GLY A 65 -1.77 0.05 6.94
CA GLY A 65 -2.00 -1.17 7.70
C GLY A 65 -2.92 -2.15 6.99
N ASP A 66 -3.96 -1.66 6.31
CA ASP A 66 -4.85 -2.51 5.53
C ASP A 66 -4.09 -3.27 4.45
N VAL A 67 -3.18 -2.58 3.77
CA VAL A 67 -2.35 -3.17 2.72
C VAL A 67 -1.42 -4.23 3.32
N VAL A 68 -0.75 -3.88 4.41
CA VAL A 68 0.18 -4.80 5.09
C VAL A 68 -0.55 -6.06 5.55
N ASP A 69 -1.69 -5.88 6.19
CA ASP A 69 -2.48 -7.02 6.69
C ASP A 69 -2.92 -7.94 5.56
N TYR A 70 -3.33 -7.37 4.44
CA TYR A 70 -3.72 -8.17 3.29
C TYR A 70 -2.55 -9.01 2.79
N ILE A 71 -1.38 -8.40 2.64
CA ILE A 71 -0.20 -9.10 2.16
C ILE A 71 0.20 -10.23 3.12
N GLU A 72 0.25 -9.93 4.41
CA GLU A 72 0.63 -10.93 5.41
C GLU A 72 -0.33 -12.12 5.43
N LYS A 73 -1.60 -11.85 5.22
CA LYS A 73 -2.63 -12.88 5.23
C LYS A 73 -2.55 -13.78 4.00
N HIS A 74 -2.06 -13.27 2.89
CA HIS A 74 -2.04 -13.97 1.61
C HIS A 74 -0.66 -14.45 1.17
N GLN A 75 0.35 -14.28 2.00
CA GLN A 75 1.68 -14.82 1.73
C GLN A 75 1.75 -16.32 1.94
#